data_7357c83084aa5d4b3af2634e5483f49c
#
_entry.id   7357c83084aa5d4b3af2634e5483f49c
#
_cell.length_a   1.000
_cell.length_b   1.000
_cell.length_c   1.000
_cell.angle_alpha   90.00
_cell.angle_beta   90.00
_cell.angle_gamma   90.00
#
_symmetry.space_group_name_H-M   'P 1'
#
loop_
_entity.id
_entity.type
_entity.pdbx_description
1 polymer ?
#
loop_
_entity_poly.entity_id
_entity_poly.type
_entity_poly.pdbx_seq_one_letter_code
_entity_poly.pdbx_strand_id
1 'polypeptide(L)'
;TMRFIEEIVVDRFLPTVRSLLAERLRDEGMTQEEVAETLGISQSAVSKYAAGAVTRERAVVEDPQVQSTIAAVATGLAAETMTPTEALIELEVLIRVLEEDGVLAELHQRTEPALAEVAGFGAIHAPDSPARERAAVLASLRQGLQRLTAIEPIAEQIPAVGMNLVEATDAASD
;
A
#
# COMPACT_ATOMS: atom_id res chain seq x y z
N THR A 1 -7.80 -4.81 -15.96
CA THR A 1 -6.95 -5.73 -15.18
C THR A 1 -7.29 -5.53 -13.71
N MET A 2 -7.37 -6.58 -12.92
CA MET A 2 -7.59 -6.46 -11.47
C MET A 2 -6.22 -6.60 -10.80
N ARG A 3 -5.57 -5.50 -10.52
CA ARG A 3 -4.25 -5.45 -9.91
C ARG A 3 -4.32 -4.79 -8.54
N PHE A 4 -3.83 -5.49 -7.51
CA PHE A 4 -3.84 -5.00 -6.14
C PHE A 4 -2.68 -4.02 -5.90
N ILE A 5 -2.85 -3.12 -4.91
CA ILE A 5 -1.80 -2.16 -4.56
C ILE A 5 -0.56 -2.87 -4.00
N GLU A 6 -0.74 -3.99 -3.31
CA GLU A 6 0.34 -4.82 -2.78
C GLU A 6 1.25 -5.36 -3.90
N GLU A 7 0.69 -5.64 -5.09
CA GLU A 7 1.51 -6.04 -6.26
C GLU A 7 2.36 -4.86 -6.76
N ILE A 8 1.86 -3.63 -6.68
CA ILE A 8 2.64 -2.42 -7.00
C ILE A 8 3.78 -2.26 -5.98
N VAL A 9 3.48 -2.47 -4.68
CA VAL A 9 4.50 -2.43 -3.62
C VAL A 9 5.61 -3.44 -3.91
N VAL A 10 5.26 -4.70 -4.19
CA VAL A 10 6.24 -5.77 -4.42
C VAL A 10 7.04 -5.57 -5.71
N ASP A 11 6.37 -5.18 -6.79
CA ASP A 11 6.99 -5.15 -8.13
C ASP A 11 7.77 -3.86 -8.40
N ARG A 12 7.38 -2.74 -7.81
CA ARG A 12 7.93 -1.42 -8.13
C ARG A 12 8.56 -0.71 -6.94
N PHE A 13 7.88 -0.68 -5.80
CA PHE A 13 8.33 0.06 -4.63
C PHE A 13 9.50 -0.63 -3.93
N LEU A 14 9.34 -1.87 -3.50
CA LEU A 14 10.37 -2.58 -2.74
C LEU A 14 11.71 -2.71 -3.47
N PRO A 15 11.77 -3.05 -4.78
CA PRO A 15 13.03 -3.06 -5.51
C PRO A 15 13.70 -1.69 -5.55
N THR A 16 12.92 -0.62 -5.74
CA THR A 16 13.43 0.75 -5.76
C THR A 16 13.97 1.17 -4.40
N VAL A 17 13.21 0.96 -3.31
CA VAL A 17 13.61 1.30 -1.94
C VAL A 17 14.85 0.52 -1.50
N ARG A 18 14.90 -0.80 -1.75
CA ARG A 18 16.09 -1.61 -1.45
C ARG A 18 17.33 -1.13 -2.18
N SER A 19 17.17 -0.75 -3.45
CA SER A 19 18.25 -0.19 -4.24
C SER A 19 18.77 1.14 -3.69
N LEU A 20 17.85 2.05 -3.31
CA LEU A 20 18.18 3.34 -2.69
C LEU A 20 18.85 3.15 -1.33
N LEU A 21 18.32 2.27 -0.48
CA LEU A 21 18.93 1.95 0.81
C LEU A 21 20.32 1.36 0.67
N ALA A 22 20.52 0.38 -0.22
CA ALA A 22 21.81 -0.21 -0.43
C ALA A 22 22.85 0.82 -0.90
N GLU A 23 22.47 1.72 -1.80
CA GLU A 23 23.32 2.82 -2.26
C GLU A 23 23.69 3.74 -1.10
N ARG A 24 22.70 4.22 -0.34
CA ARG A 24 22.92 5.12 0.81
C ARG A 24 23.77 4.51 1.91
N LEU A 25 23.52 3.25 2.28
CA LEU A 25 24.33 2.54 3.29
C LEU A 25 25.79 2.37 2.82
N ARG A 26 26.01 2.16 1.53
CA ARG A 26 27.35 2.13 0.95
C ARG A 26 28.02 3.52 1.00
N ASP A 27 27.27 4.59 0.75
CA ASP A 27 27.75 5.97 0.84
C ASP A 27 28.10 6.37 2.30
N GLU A 28 27.37 5.81 3.27
CA GLU A 28 27.68 5.95 4.72
C GLU A 28 28.90 5.11 5.16
N GLY A 29 29.50 4.35 4.24
CA GLY A 29 30.76 3.60 4.47
C GLY A 29 30.60 2.15 4.85
N MET A 30 29.39 1.60 4.91
CA MET A 30 29.17 0.18 5.17
C MET A 30 29.72 -0.70 4.04
N THR A 31 30.27 -1.85 4.37
CA THR A 31 30.73 -2.85 3.39
C THR A 31 29.54 -3.53 2.70
N GLN A 32 29.77 -4.20 1.57
CA GLN A 32 28.71 -4.97 0.90
C GLN A 32 28.16 -6.10 1.78
N GLU A 33 28.99 -6.68 2.62
CA GLU A 33 28.60 -7.74 3.56
C GLU A 33 27.68 -7.19 4.66
N GLU A 34 28.06 -6.09 5.29
CA GLU A 34 27.24 -5.41 6.30
C GLU A 34 25.88 -4.97 5.74
N VAL A 35 25.84 -4.40 4.53
CA VAL A 35 24.60 -4.03 3.86
C VAL A 35 23.74 -5.26 3.55
N ALA A 36 24.35 -6.35 3.08
CA ALA A 36 23.65 -7.61 2.79
C ALA A 36 23.01 -8.20 4.04
N GLU A 37 23.74 -8.22 5.16
CA GLU A 37 23.27 -8.69 6.46
C GLU A 37 22.14 -7.80 6.99
N THR A 38 22.34 -6.49 7.00
CA THR A 38 21.36 -5.49 7.48
C THR A 38 20.05 -5.56 6.71
N LEU A 39 20.11 -5.68 5.38
CA LEU A 39 18.91 -5.71 4.53
C LEU A 39 18.33 -7.13 4.34
N GLY A 40 18.97 -8.16 4.87
CA GLY A 40 18.55 -9.56 4.69
C GLY A 40 18.58 -10.04 3.24
N ILE A 41 19.53 -9.56 2.44
CA ILE A 41 19.69 -9.90 1.00
C ILE A 41 21.07 -10.47 0.71
N SER A 42 21.26 -11.05 -0.47
CA SER A 42 22.57 -11.55 -0.87
C SER A 42 23.56 -10.42 -1.23
N GLN A 43 24.86 -10.64 -1.03
CA GLN A 43 25.90 -9.70 -1.47
C GLN A 43 25.82 -9.43 -2.99
N SER A 44 25.46 -10.45 -3.78
CA SER A 44 25.25 -10.27 -5.22
C SER A 44 24.07 -9.33 -5.54
N ALA A 45 23.03 -9.31 -4.70
CA ALA A 45 21.94 -8.35 -4.82
C ALA A 45 22.41 -6.93 -4.47
N VAL A 46 23.18 -6.76 -3.39
CA VAL A 46 23.79 -5.46 -3.04
C VAL A 46 24.63 -4.93 -4.19
N SER A 47 25.47 -5.78 -4.79
CA SER A 47 26.29 -5.40 -5.94
C SER A 47 25.45 -4.94 -7.14
N LYS A 48 24.36 -5.62 -7.45
CA LYS A 48 23.42 -5.21 -8.52
C LYS A 48 22.73 -3.89 -8.22
N TYR A 49 22.31 -3.67 -6.97
CA TYR A 49 21.69 -2.42 -6.53
C TYR A 49 22.68 -1.25 -6.64
N ALA A 50 23.88 -1.40 -6.10
CA ALA A 50 24.93 -0.38 -6.16
C ALA A 50 25.38 -0.06 -7.60
N ALA A 51 25.35 -1.04 -8.51
CA ALA A 51 25.67 -0.86 -9.93
C ALA A 51 24.51 -0.24 -10.74
N GLY A 52 23.36 0.06 -10.14
CA GLY A 52 22.19 0.59 -10.85
C GLY A 52 21.56 -0.42 -11.83
N ALA A 53 21.84 -1.72 -11.65
CA ALA A 53 21.33 -2.79 -12.53
C ALA A 53 19.85 -3.14 -12.30
N VAL A 54 19.21 -2.49 -11.33
CA VAL A 54 17.79 -2.68 -11.02
C VAL A 54 16.99 -1.49 -11.54
N THR A 55 15.92 -1.78 -12.27
CA THR A 55 14.98 -0.74 -12.70
C THR A 55 14.32 -0.11 -11.49
N ARG A 56 14.51 1.19 -11.32
CA ARG A 56 13.88 1.99 -10.26
C ARG A 56 12.63 2.66 -10.80
N GLU A 57 11.56 2.66 -10.02
CA GLU A 57 10.36 3.44 -10.35
C GLU A 57 10.65 4.92 -10.09
N ARG A 58 10.64 5.70 -11.16
CA ARG A 58 11.04 7.12 -11.12
C ARG A 58 10.20 7.93 -10.13
N ALA A 59 8.89 7.70 -10.10
CA ALA A 59 7.98 8.40 -9.19
C ALA A 59 8.34 8.13 -7.72
N VAL A 60 8.78 6.92 -7.38
CA VAL A 60 9.24 6.55 -6.03
C VAL A 60 10.58 7.21 -5.70
N VAL A 61 11.51 7.24 -6.67
CA VAL A 61 12.82 7.91 -6.49
C VAL A 61 12.67 9.40 -6.24
N GLU A 62 11.74 10.07 -6.93
CA GLU A 62 11.55 11.51 -6.86
C GLU A 62 10.63 11.93 -5.69
N ASP A 63 10.01 10.99 -4.98
CA ASP A 63 9.11 11.29 -3.86
C ASP A 63 9.87 11.82 -2.65
N PRO A 64 9.53 13.01 -2.11
CA PRO A 64 10.25 13.63 -1.00
C PRO A 64 10.18 12.84 0.31
N GLN A 65 9.05 12.16 0.58
CA GLN A 65 8.87 11.33 1.79
C GLN A 65 9.74 10.09 1.71
N VAL A 66 9.80 9.45 0.54
CA VAL A 66 10.70 8.31 0.30
C VAL A 66 12.15 8.76 0.53
N GLN A 67 12.58 9.86 -0.08
CA GLN A 67 13.96 10.33 0.03
C GLN A 67 14.34 10.69 1.48
N SER A 68 13.47 11.36 2.22
CA SER A 68 13.73 11.73 3.62
C SER A 68 13.78 10.50 4.54
N THR A 69 12.86 9.55 4.36
CA THR A 69 12.85 8.32 5.17
C THR A 69 14.06 7.44 4.88
N ILE A 70 14.41 7.25 3.59
CA ILE A 70 15.59 6.49 3.19
C ILE A 70 16.88 7.10 3.77
N ALA A 71 16.99 8.43 3.74
CA ALA A 71 18.16 9.11 4.31
C ALA A 71 18.24 8.90 5.84
N ALA A 72 17.14 9.09 6.56
CA ALA A 72 17.09 8.91 8.01
C ALA A 72 17.40 7.46 8.43
N VAL A 73 16.79 6.48 7.73
CA VAL A 73 17.01 5.06 7.99
C VAL A 73 18.47 4.67 7.71
N ALA A 74 19.04 5.08 6.58
CA ALA A 74 20.42 4.75 6.23
C ALA A 74 21.42 5.33 7.25
N THR A 75 21.27 6.59 7.61
CA THR A 75 22.11 7.24 8.61
C THR A 75 21.97 6.58 9.98
N GLY A 76 20.72 6.25 10.40
CA GLY A 76 20.46 5.60 11.68
C GLY A 76 21.07 4.19 11.77
N LEU A 77 20.95 3.40 10.71
CA LEU A 77 21.54 2.06 10.63
C LEU A 77 23.07 2.11 10.61
N ALA A 78 23.67 2.99 9.80
CA ALA A 78 25.12 3.11 9.69
C ALA A 78 25.77 3.64 10.99
N ALA A 79 25.08 4.50 11.72
CA ALA A 79 25.53 5.03 13.01
C ALA A 79 25.16 4.12 14.21
N GLU A 80 24.53 2.96 13.99
CA GLU A 80 24.02 2.04 15.03
C GLU A 80 23.06 2.71 16.04
N THR A 81 22.43 3.81 15.63
CA THR A 81 21.39 4.50 16.43
C THR A 81 19.99 4.02 16.14
N MET A 82 19.83 3.19 15.12
CA MET A 82 18.59 2.52 14.70
C MET A 82 18.86 1.04 14.46
N THR A 83 18.01 0.19 14.98
CA THR A 83 18.06 -1.26 14.72
C THR A 83 17.40 -1.60 13.38
N PRO A 84 17.72 -2.74 12.76
CA PRO A 84 17.01 -3.20 11.56
C PRO A 84 15.50 -3.35 11.75
N THR A 85 15.05 -3.69 12.96
CA THR A 85 13.62 -3.79 13.28
C THR A 85 12.94 -2.42 13.31
N GLU A 86 13.58 -1.40 13.90
CA GLU A 86 13.07 -0.02 13.87
C GLU A 86 13.04 0.52 12.45
N ALA A 87 14.09 0.26 11.65
CA ALA A 87 14.12 0.61 10.24
C ALA A 87 12.98 -0.04 9.44
N LEU A 88 12.68 -1.32 9.71
CA LEU A 88 11.55 -2.03 9.11
C LEU A 88 10.22 -1.33 9.45
N ILE A 89 10.01 -0.97 10.71
CA ILE A 89 8.80 -0.26 11.16
C ILE A 89 8.65 1.08 10.43
N GLU A 90 9.71 1.87 10.34
CA GLU A 90 9.69 3.15 9.60
C GLU A 90 9.30 2.98 8.12
N LEU A 91 9.82 1.94 7.48
CA LEU A 91 9.49 1.64 6.08
C LEU A 91 8.06 1.12 5.91
N GLU A 92 7.55 0.32 6.85
CA GLU A 92 6.16 -0.14 6.85
C GLU A 92 5.18 1.04 7.05
N VAL A 93 5.51 1.98 7.95
CA VAL A 93 4.74 3.22 8.13
C VAL A 93 4.75 4.05 6.85
N LEU A 94 5.92 4.21 6.22
CA LEU A 94 6.03 4.92 4.95
C LEU A 94 5.13 4.29 3.87
N ILE A 95 5.14 2.96 3.73
CA ILE A 95 4.28 2.26 2.77
C ILE A 95 2.81 2.65 3.01
N ARG A 96 2.32 2.60 4.25
CA ARG A 96 0.93 2.95 4.57
C ARG A 96 0.58 4.39 4.19
N VAL A 97 1.45 5.34 4.51
CA VAL A 97 1.25 6.75 4.13
C VAL A 97 1.19 6.91 2.61
N LEU A 98 2.06 6.25 1.87
CA LEU A 98 2.12 6.33 0.41
C LEU A 98 0.96 5.60 -0.29
N GLU A 99 0.35 4.61 0.37
CA GLU A 99 -0.86 3.93 -0.09
C GLU A 99 -2.11 4.80 0.09
N GLU A 100 -2.16 5.64 1.13
CA GLU A 100 -3.33 6.48 1.42
C GLU A 100 -3.47 7.64 0.45
N ASP A 101 -2.44 8.47 0.31
CA ASP A 101 -2.47 9.68 -0.52
C ASP A 101 -1.06 10.03 -1.05
N GLY A 102 -0.35 9.03 -1.54
CA GLY A 102 1.02 9.20 -2.01
C GLY A 102 1.28 8.52 -3.34
N VAL A 103 2.56 8.37 -3.64
CA VAL A 103 3.04 7.82 -4.91
C VAL A 103 2.52 6.40 -5.19
N LEU A 104 2.26 5.59 -4.17
CA LEU A 104 1.71 4.24 -4.36
C LEU A 104 0.25 4.29 -4.81
N ALA A 105 -0.57 5.16 -4.22
CA ALA A 105 -1.94 5.40 -4.67
C ALA A 105 -1.97 5.88 -6.13
N GLU A 106 -1.10 6.82 -6.49
CA GLU A 106 -0.98 7.31 -7.87
C GLU A 106 -0.55 6.22 -8.86
N LEU A 107 0.44 5.40 -8.50
CA LEU A 107 0.89 4.28 -9.33
C LEU A 107 -0.21 3.23 -9.53
N HIS A 108 -1.02 2.99 -8.49
CA HIS A 108 -2.16 2.10 -8.57
C HIS A 108 -3.23 2.65 -9.53
N GLN A 109 -3.60 3.92 -9.39
CA GLN A 109 -4.56 4.57 -10.29
C GLN A 109 -4.07 4.63 -11.76
N ARG A 110 -2.76 4.82 -11.98
CA ARG A 110 -2.18 4.75 -13.33
C ARG A 110 -2.27 3.34 -13.93
N THR A 111 -2.19 2.31 -13.11
CA THR A 111 -2.26 0.91 -13.53
C THR A 111 -3.71 0.47 -13.76
N GLU A 112 -4.64 0.97 -12.94
CA GLU A 112 -6.08 0.70 -12.98
C GLU A 112 -6.85 2.05 -13.05
N PRO A 113 -6.95 2.68 -14.23
CA PRO A 113 -7.52 4.03 -14.37
C PRO A 113 -8.96 4.16 -13.86
N ALA A 114 -9.74 3.08 -13.90
CA ALA A 114 -11.11 3.06 -13.36
C ALA A 114 -11.18 3.39 -11.86
N LEU A 115 -10.10 3.19 -11.11
CA LEU A 115 -10.04 3.55 -9.69
C LEU A 115 -10.08 5.06 -9.45
N ALA A 116 -9.61 5.85 -10.41
CA ALA A 116 -9.65 7.32 -10.31
C ALA A 116 -11.08 7.87 -10.35
N GLU A 117 -12.03 7.10 -10.90
CA GLU A 117 -13.45 7.46 -10.97
C GLU A 117 -14.22 7.13 -9.68
N VAL A 118 -13.61 6.33 -8.79
CA VAL A 118 -14.23 5.94 -7.52
C VAL A 118 -13.92 6.96 -6.46
N ALA A 119 -14.94 7.72 -6.05
CA ALA A 119 -14.79 8.74 -5.00
C ALA A 119 -14.26 8.13 -3.70
N GLY A 120 -13.19 8.72 -3.15
CA GLY A 120 -12.58 8.29 -1.89
C GLY A 120 -11.73 7.02 -1.97
N PHE A 121 -11.44 6.50 -3.16
CA PHE A 121 -10.61 5.29 -3.29
C PHE A 121 -9.18 5.51 -2.79
N GLY A 122 -8.59 6.68 -2.98
CA GLY A 122 -7.25 7.00 -2.47
C GLY A 122 -7.13 6.81 -0.94
N ALA A 123 -8.20 7.09 -0.21
CA ALA A 123 -8.26 6.92 1.24
C ALA A 123 -8.75 5.54 1.71
N ILE A 124 -8.95 4.55 0.83
CA ILE A 124 -9.54 3.25 1.20
C ILE A 124 -8.66 2.47 2.20
N HIS A 125 -7.37 2.76 2.21
CA HIS A 125 -6.41 2.14 3.12
C HIS A 125 -6.32 2.85 4.48
N ALA A 126 -6.86 4.07 4.59
CA ALA A 126 -6.92 4.79 5.85
C ALA A 126 -7.87 4.09 6.84
N PRO A 127 -7.51 3.97 8.13
CA PRO A 127 -8.35 3.31 9.14
C PRO A 127 -9.76 3.88 9.23
N ASP A 128 -9.88 5.20 9.13
CA ASP A 128 -11.13 5.97 9.26
C ASP A 128 -11.70 6.42 7.91
N SER A 129 -11.40 5.69 6.84
CA SER A 129 -11.84 6.05 5.50
C SER A 129 -13.35 5.88 5.34
N PRO A 130 -14.10 6.94 4.96
CA PRO A 130 -15.54 6.83 4.64
C PRO A 130 -15.81 5.83 3.51
N ALA A 131 -14.90 5.68 2.55
CA ALA A 131 -15.01 4.71 1.48
C ALA A 131 -14.91 3.27 2.00
N ARG A 132 -14.01 3.00 2.95
CA ARG A 132 -13.87 1.71 3.62
C ARG A 132 -15.09 1.38 4.48
N GLU A 133 -15.58 2.34 5.24
CA GLU A 133 -16.80 2.20 6.05
C GLU A 133 -18.01 1.90 5.16
N ARG A 134 -18.20 2.66 4.08
CA ARG A 134 -19.27 2.43 3.09
C ARG A 134 -19.16 1.04 2.45
N ALA A 135 -17.97 0.59 2.08
CA ALA A 135 -17.73 -0.74 1.52
C ALA A 135 -18.08 -1.85 2.54
N ALA A 136 -17.74 -1.68 3.81
CA ALA A 136 -18.07 -2.60 4.88
C ALA A 136 -19.58 -2.69 5.12
N VAL A 137 -20.28 -1.55 5.13
CA VAL A 137 -21.76 -1.49 5.24
C VAL A 137 -22.41 -2.21 4.07
N LEU A 138 -21.98 -1.94 2.83
CA LEU A 138 -22.51 -2.61 1.64
C LEU A 138 -22.29 -4.12 1.66
N ALA A 139 -21.09 -4.58 2.09
CA ALA A 139 -20.80 -6.01 2.23
C ALA A 139 -21.73 -6.67 3.26
N SER A 140 -21.94 -6.01 4.41
CA SER A 140 -22.84 -6.48 5.46
C SER A 140 -24.28 -6.57 4.98
N LEU A 141 -24.78 -5.55 4.27
CA LEU A 141 -26.13 -5.53 3.68
C LEU A 141 -26.31 -6.65 2.64
N ARG A 142 -25.36 -6.84 1.74
CA ARG A 142 -25.38 -7.93 0.75
C ARG A 142 -25.44 -9.29 1.43
N GLN A 143 -24.63 -9.51 2.47
CA GLN A 143 -24.64 -10.76 3.23
C GLN A 143 -25.97 -10.98 3.96
N GLY A 144 -26.55 -9.92 4.53
CA GLY A 144 -27.87 -9.96 5.16
C GLY A 144 -28.98 -10.35 4.16
N LEU A 145 -28.99 -9.72 2.98
CA LEU A 145 -29.94 -10.03 1.91
C LEU A 145 -29.80 -11.47 1.41
N GLN A 146 -28.56 -11.96 1.21
CA GLN A 146 -28.32 -13.33 0.80
C GLN A 146 -28.85 -14.34 1.84
N ARG A 147 -28.70 -14.04 3.14
CA ARG A 147 -29.25 -14.90 4.20
C ARG A 147 -30.78 -14.90 4.19
N LEU A 148 -31.41 -13.74 3.99
CA LEU A 148 -32.88 -13.62 3.91
C LEU A 148 -33.43 -14.35 2.69
N THR A 149 -32.81 -14.26 1.52
CA THR A 149 -33.25 -14.96 0.30
C THR A 149 -33.03 -16.47 0.35
N ALA A 150 -32.09 -16.94 1.20
CA ALA A 150 -31.88 -18.38 1.42
C ALA A 150 -32.95 -19.04 2.31
N ILE A 151 -33.82 -18.25 2.98
CA ILE A 151 -34.93 -18.75 3.80
C ILE A 151 -36.18 -18.70 2.93
N GLU A 152 -36.49 -19.78 2.20
CA GLU A 152 -37.62 -19.90 1.27
C GLU A 152 -38.97 -19.35 1.79
N PRO A 153 -39.40 -19.58 3.05
CA PRO A 153 -40.68 -19.10 3.52
C PRO A 153 -40.73 -17.56 3.71
N ILE A 154 -39.60 -16.89 3.83
CA ILE A 154 -39.52 -15.43 4.04
C ILE A 154 -39.48 -14.71 2.69
N ALA A 155 -38.85 -15.29 1.69
CA ALA A 155 -38.73 -14.71 0.36
C ALA A 155 -40.09 -14.50 -0.32
N GLU A 156 -41.07 -15.37 -0.05
CA GLU A 156 -42.46 -15.23 -0.54
C GLU A 156 -43.28 -14.17 0.19
N GLN A 157 -42.87 -13.79 1.41
CA GLN A 157 -43.60 -12.82 2.26
C GLN A 157 -43.03 -11.40 2.16
N ILE A 158 -41.86 -11.22 1.59
CA ILE A 158 -41.30 -9.89 1.33
C ILE A 158 -41.97 -9.39 0.06
N PRO A 159 -42.88 -8.39 0.14
CA PRO A 159 -43.34 -7.75 -1.07
C PRO A 159 -42.14 -7.27 -1.85
N ALA A 160 -42.23 -7.35 -3.18
CA ALA A 160 -41.20 -6.83 -4.08
C ALA A 160 -41.15 -5.29 -4.00
N VAL A 161 -40.82 -4.78 -2.83
CA VAL A 161 -40.40 -3.42 -2.62
C VAL A 161 -38.94 -3.41 -3.08
N GLY A 162 -38.76 -2.93 -4.30
CA GLY A 162 -37.42 -2.67 -4.83
C GLY A 162 -36.77 -1.61 -3.92
N MET A 163 -36.17 -2.08 -2.85
CA MET A 163 -35.30 -1.24 -2.06
C MET A 163 -34.06 -1.02 -2.92
N ASN A 164 -33.98 0.16 -3.51
CA ASN A 164 -32.80 0.55 -4.25
C ASN A 164 -31.65 0.60 -3.25
N LEU A 165 -30.66 -0.26 -3.41
CA LEU A 165 -29.48 -0.33 -2.53
C LEU A 165 -28.75 1.03 -2.45
N VAL A 166 -28.92 1.86 -3.47
CA VAL A 166 -28.39 3.23 -3.55
C VAL A 166 -29.12 4.17 -2.58
N GLU A 167 -30.43 4.05 -2.43
CA GLU A 167 -31.19 4.86 -1.47
C GLU A 167 -30.85 4.50 0.00
N ALA A 168 -30.58 3.23 0.29
CA ALA A 168 -30.16 2.81 1.62
C ALA A 168 -28.76 3.29 2.01
N THR A 169 -27.87 3.52 1.04
CA THR A 169 -26.53 4.07 1.28
C THR A 169 -26.53 5.58 1.44
N ASP A 170 -27.42 6.30 0.78
CA ASP A 170 -27.57 7.76 0.96
C ASP A 170 -28.22 8.10 2.31
N ALA A 171 -29.20 7.29 2.76
CA ALA A 171 -29.81 7.46 4.08
C ALA A 171 -28.89 7.13 5.26
N ALA A 172 -27.82 6.35 5.05
CA ALA A 172 -26.80 6.04 6.06
C ALA A 172 -25.66 7.07 6.08
N SER A 173 -25.70 8.09 5.21
CA SER A 173 -24.67 9.13 5.07
C SER A 173 -25.09 10.47 5.68
N ASP A 174 -26.33 10.62 6.15
CA ASP A 174 -26.88 11.74 6.90
C ASP A 174 -26.91 11.42 8.42
#